data_2fb0c0d40cee4dbd07339d6ce3bef925
#
_entry.id   2fb0c0d40cee4dbd07339d6ce3bef925
#
_cell.length_a   1.000
_cell.length_b   1.000
_cell.length_c   1.000
_cell.angle_alpha   90.00
_cell.angle_beta   90.00
_cell.angle_gamma   90.00
#
_symmetry.space_group_name_H-M   'P 1'
#
loop_
_entity.id
_entity.type
_entity.pdbx_description
1 polymer ?
#
loop_
_entity_poly.entity_id
_entity_poly.type
_entity_poly.pdbx_seq_one_letter_code
_entity_poly.pdbx_strand_id
1 'polypeptide(L)'
;MDRIKLALENATYTKAICIGQGILGETARIFKEQFPGKRAIIIACKRTYDIEGKDIAVILRNACIEQDAPYIFDEPEMHAEWKYIDRLDAILKTTDAIPIAIGSGTINDITKLSSYHTNRPYMIVATAASMDGYVAFGASITKDGAKTTFPCASPQAVIADIDVLATAPQKMTASGYADLFAKVPAGADWILADALGIEPIDPVAFSIVQDGLHDALSDPAGARDGNPKALRGLIEGLMLGGFAMQAYPKSSRPASGADHQFSHLLNMEHFVMHNGQAPSHGFQVSIGTLLSLSFYESLLETDVNSIDIEKCIQAWPDL
;
A
#
# COMPACT_ATOMS: atom_id res chain seq x y z
N MET A 1 7.93 8.56 -20.34
CA MET A 1 8.21 7.13 -20.09
C MET A 1 7.05 6.57 -19.28
N ASP A 2 6.59 5.37 -19.56
CA ASP A 2 5.54 4.75 -18.73
C ASP A 2 6.16 4.36 -17.38
N ARG A 3 5.77 5.07 -16.31
CA ARG A 3 6.33 4.91 -14.96
C ARG A 3 6.04 3.53 -14.37
N ILE A 4 4.88 2.98 -14.66
CA ILE A 4 4.52 1.62 -14.22
C ILE A 4 5.45 0.59 -14.89
N LYS A 5 5.78 0.78 -16.17
CA LYS A 5 6.74 -0.11 -16.87
C LYS A 5 8.12 -0.03 -16.24
N LEU A 6 8.63 1.19 -15.99
CA LEU A 6 9.92 1.38 -15.31
C LEU A 6 9.92 0.71 -13.93
N ALA A 7 8.84 0.89 -13.18
CA ALA A 7 8.69 0.31 -11.85
C ALA A 7 8.68 -1.23 -11.89
N LEU A 8 7.97 -1.84 -12.85
CA LEU A 8 7.95 -3.29 -13.04
C LEU A 8 9.32 -3.86 -13.42
N GLU A 9 10.10 -3.16 -14.26
CA GLU A 9 11.46 -3.58 -14.65
C GLU A 9 12.41 -3.63 -13.44
N ASN A 10 12.15 -2.83 -12.40
CA ASN A 10 12.94 -2.78 -11.16
C ASN A 10 12.28 -3.54 -9.98
N ALA A 11 11.09 -4.11 -10.17
CA ALA A 11 10.38 -4.83 -9.12
C ALA A 11 10.97 -6.23 -8.89
N THR A 12 11.23 -6.55 -7.63
CA THR A 12 11.77 -7.86 -7.24
C THR A 12 10.72 -8.97 -7.37
N TYR A 13 9.51 -8.75 -6.89
CA TYR A 13 8.46 -9.77 -6.74
C TYR A 13 7.32 -9.65 -7.74
N THR A 14 6.82 -8.43 -7.96
CA THR A 14 5.67 -8.19 -8.85
C THR A 14 6.10 -8.29 -10.30
N LYS A 15 5.36 -9.08 -11.11
CA LYS A 15 5.67 -9.36 -12.51
C LYS A 15 4.59 -8.85 -13.47
N ALA A 16 3.38 -8.61 -12.97
CA ALA A 16 2.28 -8.10 -13.77
C ALA A 16 1.41 -7.13 -12.98
N ILE A 17 1.00 -6.05 -13.61
CA ILE A 17 0.00 -5.12 -13.09
C ILE A 17 -0.90 -4.66 -14.23
N CYS A 18 -2.20 -4.59 -13.97
CA CYS A 18 -3.18 -4.01 -14.88
C CYS A 18 -4.04 -3.00 -14.13
N ILE A 19 -4.05 -1.74 -14.61
CA ILE A 19 -4.85 -0.65 -14.06
C ILE A 19 -5.67 -0.06 -15.20
N GLY A 20 -7.00 -0.05 -15.07
CA GLY A 20 -7.89 0.44 -16.12
C GLY A 20 -9.35 0.40 -15.71
N GLN A 21 -10.25 0.80 -16.61
CA GLN A 21 -11.70 0.69 -16.44
C GLN A 21 -12.22 -0.60 -17.09
N GLY A 22 -13.14 -1.29 -16.42
CA GLY A 22 -13.80 -2.49 -16.95
C GLY A 22 -12.85 -3.66 -17.20
N ILE A 23 -11.75 -3.75 -16.45
CA ILE A 23 -10.66 -4.70 -16.72
C ILE A 23 -10.72 -5.98 -15.88
N LEU A 24 -11.78 -6.22 -15.12
CA LEU A 24 -11.88 -7.43 -14.29
C LEU A 24 -11.65 -8.72 -15.08
N GLY A 25 -12.04 -8.75 -16.36
CA GLY A 25 -11.79 -9.88 -17.27
C GLY A 25 -10.31 -10.24 -17.43
N GLU A 26 -9.40 -9.28 -17.29
CA GLU A 26 -7.95 -9.48 -17.36
C GLU A 26 -7.43 -10.37 -16.24
N THR A 27 -8.18 -10.49 -15.14
CA THR A 27 -7.82 -11.36 -14.00
C THR A 27 -7.51 -12.79 -14.46
N ALA A 28 -8.34 -13.36 -15.32
CA ALA A 28 -8.14 -14.74 -15.79
C ALA A 28 -6.94 -14.86 -16.75
N ARG A 29 -6.74 -13.89 -17.64
CA ARG A 29 -5.60 -13.85 -18.53
C ARG A 29 -4.29 -13.77 -17.75
N ILE A 30 -4.19 -12.77 -16.86
CA ILE A 30 -2.99 -12.55 -16.03
C ILE A 30 -2.73 -13.74 -15.10
N PHE A 31 -3.79 -14.33 -14.52
CA PHE A 31 -3.63 -15.53 -13.69
C PHE A 31 -3.00 -16.68 -14.48
N LYS A 32 -3.48 -16.98 -15.69
CA LYS A 32 -2.90 -18.03 -16.55
C LYS A 32 -1.45 -17.78 -16.94
N GLU A 33 -1.12 -16.51 -17.23
CA GLU A 33 0.24 -16.11 -17.61
C GLU A 33 1.21 -16.22 -16.43
N GLN A 34 0.77 -15.79 -15.25
CA GLN A 34 1.64 -15.74 -14.07
C GLN A 34 1.69 -17.05 -13.28
N PHE A 35 0.65 -17.88 -13.37
CA PHE A 35 0.51 -19.13 -12.63
C PHE A 35 0.05 -20.28 -13.53
N PRO A 36 0.85 -20.64 -14.57
CA PRO A 36 0.44 -21.65 -15.56
C PRO A 36 0.13 -23.00 -14.90
N GLY A 37 -1.04 -23.55 -15.23
CA GLY A 37 -1.49 -24.87 -14.75
C GLY A 37 -1.88 -24.91 -13.25
N LYS A 38 -1.94 -23.78 -12.56
CA LYS A 38 -2.33 -23.71 -11.15
C LYS A 38 -3.83 -23.52 -11.00
N ARG A 39 -4.36 -24.03 -9.88
CA ARG A 39 -5.72 -23.74 -9.41
C ARG A 39 -5.71 -22.42 -8.65
N ALA A 40 -6.87 -21.77 -8.56
CA ALA A 40 -7.05 -20.53 -7.80
C ALA A 40 -7.86 -20.79 -6.51
N ILE A 41 -7.56 -20.02 -5.46
CA ILE A 41 -8.42 -19.89 -4.28
C ILE A 41 -8.67 -18.39 -4.00
N ILE A 42 -9.94 -17.99 -4.02
CA ILE A 42 -10.31 -16.60 -3.71
C ILE A 42 -10.27 -16.40 -2.20
N ILE A 43 -9.59 -15.33 -1.77
CA ILE A 43 -9.52 -14.89 -0.38
C ILE A 43 -10.16 -13.50 -0.29
N ALA A 44 -11.25 -13.37 0.46
CA ALA A 44 -11.99 -12.12 0.58
C ALA A 44 -12.69 -11.99 1.94
N CYS A 45 -13.13 -10.80 2.32
CA CYS A 45 -14.18 -10.67 3.32
C CYS A 45 -15.55 -10.74 2.63
N LYS A 46 -16.62 -10.93 3.42
CA LYS A 46 -17.98 -11.03 2.86
C LYS A 46 -18.30 -9.86 1.94
N ARG A 47 -17.97 -8.64 2.34
CA ARG A 47 -18.24 -7.42 1.57
C ARG A 47 -17.53 -7.43 0.21
N THR A 48 -16.23 -7.69 0.17
CA THR A 48 -15.46 -7.64 -1.07
C THR A 48 -15.78 -8.84 -1.97
N TYR A 49 -16.15 -9.97 -1.40
CA TYR A 49 -16.67 -11.11 -2.17
C TYR A 49 -18.00 -10.77 -2.85
N ASP A 50 -18.90 -10.07 -2.16
CA ASP A 50 -20.20 -9.67 -2.72
C ASP A 50 -20.04 -8.59 -3.81
N ILE A 51 -19.04 -7.70 -3.69
CA ILE A 51 -18.76 -6.62 -4.66
C ILE A 51 -18.12 -7.17 -5.94
N GLU A 52 -17.09 -7.99 -5.84
CA GLU A 52 -16.26 -8.44 -6.97
C GLU A 52 -15.98 -9.95 -6.98
N GLY A 53 -15.88 -10.57 -5.81
CA GLY A 53 -15.42 -11.95 -5.71
C GLY A 53 -16.26 -12.93 -6.50
N LYS A 54 -17.57 -12.72 -6.56
CA LYS A 54 -18.51 -13.54 -7.35
C LYS A 54 -18.24 -13.43 -8.83
N ASP A 55 -18.02 -12.22 -9.32
CA ASP A 55 -17.74 -11.96 -10.74
C ASP A 55 -16.40 -12.55 -11.14
N ILE A 56 -15.38 -12.39 -10.31
CA ILE A 56 -14.06 -13.02 -10.52
C ILE A 56 -14.16 -14.54 -10.53
N ALA A 57 -14.94 -15.15 -9.63
CA ALA A 57 -15.16 -16.60 -9.66
C ALA A 57 -15.80 -17.07 -10.97
N VAL A 58 -16.72 -16.29 -11.53
CA VAL A 58 -17.33 -16.55 -12.84
C VAL A 58 -16.32 -16.38 -13.97
N ILE A 59 -15.54 -15.29 -13.96
CA ILE A 59 -14.48 -15.01 -14.94
C ILE A 59 -13.46 -16.16 -14.99
N LEU A 60 -12.98 -16.61 -13.84
CA LEU A 60 -12.03 -17.71 -13.75
C LEU A 60 -12.63 -19.02 -14.29
N ARG A 61 -13.89 -19.32 -13.95
CA ARG A 61 -14.61 -20.52 -14.42
C ARG A 61 -14.76 -20.49 -15.95
N ASN A 62 -15.20 -19.36 -16.51
CA ASN A 62 -15.37 -19.21 -17.95
C ASN A 62 -14.05 -19.34 -18.71
N ALA A 63 -12.96 -18.99 -18.06
CA ALA A 63 -11.61 -19.19 -18.58
C ALA A 63 -11.05 -20.61 -18.32
N CYS A 64 -11.85 -21.56 -17.82
CA CYS A 64 -11.41 -22.91 -17.47
C CYS A 64 -10.23 -22.95 -16.48
N ILE A 65 -10.20 -22.04 -15.52
CA ILE A 65 -9.29 -22.08 -14.39
C ILE A 65 -9.97 -22.84 -13.27
N GLU A 66 -9.36 -23.94 -12.82
CA GLU A 66 -9.84 -24.69 -11.66
C GLU A 66 -9.77 -23.85 -10.39
N GLN A 67 -10.78 -23.96 -9.54
CA GLN A 67 -10.90 -23.19 -8.32
C GLN A 67 -11.21 -24.09 -7.14
N ASP A 68 -10.55 -23.83 -6.02
CA ASP A 68 -11.00 -24.32 -4.73
C ASP A 68 -12.17 -23.48 -4.23
N ALA A 69 -12.89 -23.97 -3.22
CA ALA A 69 -13.93 -23.18 -2.58
C ALA A 69 -13.33 -21.86 -2.02
N PRO A 70 -13.96 -20.71 -2.25
CA PRO A 70 -13.44 -19.43 -1.76
C PRO A 70 -13.38 -19.43 -0.24
N TYR A 71 -12.31 -18.88 0.33
CA TYR A 71 -12.22 -18.61 1.75
C TYR A 71 -12.68 -17.19 2.04
N ILE A 72 -13.80 -17.07 2.75
CA ILE A 72 -14.44 -15.79 3.03
C ILE A 72 -14.42 -15.55 4.53
N PHE A 73 -13.76 -14.46 4.93
CA PHE A 73 -13.87 -13.98 6.30
C PHE A 73 -15.26 -13.36 6.52
N ASP A 74 -15.94 -13.78 7.56
CA ASP A 74 -17.35 -13.44 7.86
C ASP A 74 -17.50 -12.34 8.93
N GLU A 75 -16.42 -11.86 9.49
CA GLU A 75 -16.43 -10.77 10.45
C GLU A 75 -16.88 -9.44 9.81
N PRO A 76 -17.79 -8.68 10.45
CA PRO A 76 -18.33 -7.44 9.88
C PRO A 76 -17.27 -6.32 9.78
N GLU A 77 -16.33 -6.31 10.71
CA GLU A 77 -15.18 -5.39 10.75
C GLU A 77 -13.90 -6.20 10.94
N MET A 78 -12.93 -5.96 10.06
CA MET A 78 -11.67 -6.66 10.09
C MET A 78 -10.51 -5.65 10.09
N HIS A 79 -9.54 -5.95 10.92
CA HIS A 79 -8.21 -5.34 10.87
C HIS A 79 -7.17 -6.43 10.58
N ALA A 80 -5.99 -6.05 10.11
CA ALA A 80 -4.93 -7.01 9.84
C ALA A 80 -4.33 -7.51 11.17
N GLU A 81 -4.92 -8.57 11.72
CA GLU A 81 -4.56 -9.16 13.01
C GLU A 81 -4.04 -10.60 12.85
N TRP A 82 -3.16 -11.01 13.75
CA TRP A 82 -2.50 -12.33 13.70
C TRP A 82 -3.48 -13.51 13.71
N LYS A 83 -4.62 -13.39 14.40
CA LYS A 83 -5.64 -14.45 14.43
C LYS A 83 -6.16 -14.84 13.03
N TYR A 84 -6.18 -13.90 12.08
CA TYR A 84 -6.58 -14.16 10.69
C TYR A 84 -5.46 -14.82 9.89
N ILE A 85 -4.19 -14.53 10.23
CA ILE A 85 -3.05 -15.24 9.67
C ILE A 85 -3.10 -16.72 10.03
N ASP A 86 -3.28 -17.05 11.32
CA ASP A 86 -3.37 -18.44 11.77
C ASP A 86 -4.49 -19.22 11.07
N ARG A 87 -5.65 -18.57 10.88
CA ARG A 87 -6.80 -19.16 10.18
C ARG A 87 -6.50 -19.41 8.70
N LEU A 88 -5.95 -18.41 8.00
CA LEU A 88 -5.65 -18.53 6.58
C LEU A 88 -4.49 -19.47 6.33
N ASP A 89 -3.46 -19.48 7.15
CA ASP A 89 -2.35 -20.44 7.10
C ASP A 89 -2.86 -21.88 7.20
N ALA A 90 -3.80 -22.16 8.11
CA ALA A 90 -4.40 -23.49 8.25
C ALA A 90 -5.11 -23.93 6.95
N ILE A 91 -5.85 -23.03 6.30
CA ILE A 91 -6.51 -23.30 5.01
C ILE A 91 -5.48 -23.49 3.90
N LEU A 92 -4.53 -22.58 3.74
CA LEU A 92 -3.55 -22.66 2.66
C LEU A 92 -2.63 -23.88 2.77
N LYS A 93 -2.43 -24.44 3.95
CA LYS A 93 -1.69 -25.70 4.14
C LYS A 93 -2.43 -26.93 3.59
N THR A 94 -3.74 -26.87 3.38
CA THR A 94 -4.54 -28.00 2.85
C THR A 94 -4.64 -28.02 1.32
N THR A 95 -4.13 -27.01 0.63
CA THR A 95 -4.21 -26.87 -0.82
C THR A 95 -2.91 -26.35 -1.42
N ASP A 96 -2.70 -26.57 -2.71
CA ASP A 96 -1.64 -25.96 -3.53
C ASP A 96 -2.15 -24.82 -4.43
N ALA A 97 -3.42 -24.45 -4.32
CA ALA A 97 -4.04 -23.37 -5.08
C ALA A 97 -3.35 -22.02 -4.81
N ILE A 98 -3.30 -21.17 -5.82
CA ILE A 98 -2.75 -19.83 -5.73
C ILE A 98 -3.82 -18.89 -5.16
N PRO A 99 -3.53 -18.15 -4.07
CA PRO A 99 -4.45 -17.18 -3.53
C PRO A 99 -4.68 -16.00 -4.48
N ILE A 100 -5.94 -15.63 -4.68
CA ILE A 100 -6.37 -14.36 -5.27
C ILE A 100 -7.02 -13.58 -4.15
N ALA A 101 -6.28 -12.63 -3.59
CA ALA A 101 -6.83 -11.70 -2.61
C ALA A 101 -7.80 -10.72 -3.31
N ILE A 102 -8.98 -10.53 -2.77
CA ILE A 102 -9.95 -9.56 -3.27
C ILE A 102 -10.29 -8.62 -2.12
N GLY A 103 -9.72 -7.42 -2.14
CA GLY A 103 -9.89 -6.50 -1.04
C GLY A 103 -8.95 -5.30 -1.06
N SER A 104 -8.94 -4.58 0.06
CA SER A 104 -8.01 -3.49 0.33
C SER A 104 -6.87 -3.95 1.24
N GLY A 105 -6.19 -3.03 1.92
CA GLY A 105 -5.00 -3.31 2.72
C GLY A 105 -5.11 -4.50 3.67
N THR A 106 -6.21 -4.62 4.40
CA THR A 106 -6.41 -5.72 5.38
C THR A 106 -6.33 -7.10 4.73
N ILE A 107 -7.14 -7.34 3.68
CA ILE A 107 -7.15 -8.62 2.96
C ILE A 107 -5.82 -8.86 2.24
N ASN A 108 -5.24 -7.80 1.66
CA ASN A 108 -3.93 -7.88 1.03
C ASN A 108 -2.85 -8.34 2.02
N ASP A 109 -2.73 -7.70 3.17
CA ASP A 109 -1.67 -7.99 4.14
C ASP A 109 -1.82 -9.37 4.77
N ILE A 110 -3.05 -9.77 5.10
CA ILE A 110 -3.34 -11.13 5.60
C ILE A 110 -2.95 -12.16 4.53
N THR A 111 -3.36 -11.99 3.28
CA THR A 111 -3.07 -12.95 2.21
C THR A 111 -1.58 -12.96 1.86
N LYS A 112 -0.93 -11.78 1.85
CA LYS A 112 0.50 -11.63 1.60
C LYS A 112 1.33 -12.44 2.58
N LEU A 113 1.10 -12.25 3.90
CA LEU A 113 1.87 -12.94 4.93
C LEU A 113 1.58 -14.44 4.93
N SER A 114 0.31 -14.86 4.81
CA SER A 114 -0.06 -16.29 4.76
C SER A 114 0.47 -16.98 3.50
N SER A 115 0.52 -16.30 2.35
CA SER A 115 1.15 -16.82 1.14
C SER A 115 2.64 -17.04 1.34
N TYR A 116 3.31 -16.10 2.01
CA TYR A 116 4.73 -16.21 2.36
C TYR A 116 4.98 -17.38 3.31
N HIS A 117 4.18 -17.55 4.38
CA HIS A 117 4.28 -18.68 5.32
C HIS A 117 4.10 -20.04 4.65
N THR A 118 3.31 -20.09 3.58
CA THR A 118 3.04 -21.32 2.82
C THR A 118 3.89 -21.44 1.55
N ASN A 119 4.91 -20.57 1.43
CA ASN A 119 5.90 -20.56 0.35
C ASN A 119 5.26 -20.58 -1.05
N ARG A 120 4.32 -19.68 -1.31
CA ARG A 120 3.66 -19.54 -2.60
C ARG A 120 3.43 -18.08 -2.98
N PRO A 121 3.42 -17.75 -4.28
CA PRO A 121 3.02 -16.42 -4.73
C PRO A 121 1.52 -16.23 -4.57
N TYR A 122 1.05 -14.98 -4.71
CA TYR A 122 -0.37 -14.65 -4.74
C TYR A 122 -0.64 -13.52 -5.74
N MET A 123 -1.90 -13.30 -6.03
CA MET A 123 -2.43 -12.21 -6.84
C MET A 123 -3.35 -11.34 -5.98
N ILE A 124 -3.39 -10.03 -6.24
CA ILE A 124 -4.35 -9.10 -5.62
C ILE A 124 -5.24 -8.46 -6.66
N VAL A 125 -6.54 -8.40 -6.37
CA VAL A 125 -7.53 -7.54 -7.03
C VAL A 125 -7.93 -6.48 -6.03
N ALA A 126 -7.50 -5.24 -6.28
CA ALA A 126 -7.65 -4.12 -5.36
C ALA A 126 -9.07 -3.55 -5.43
N THR A 127 -9.74 -3.38 -4.27
CA THR A 127 -11.10 -2.86 -4.18
C THR A 127 -11.19 -1.41 -3.69
N ALA A 128 -10.08 -0.77 -3.36
CA ALA A 128 -10.05 0.63 -2.95
C ALA A 128 -8.65 1.24 -3.15
N ALA A 129 -8.56 2.51 -3.54
CA ALA A 129 -7.33 3.27 -3.55
C ALA A 129 -7.06 3.87 -2.16
N SER A 130 -6.68 3.05 -1.17
CA SER A 130 -6.71 3.41 0.26
C SER A 130 -5.35 3.50 0.95
N MET A 131 -4.27 3.02 0.34
CA MET A 131 -2.91 2.99 0.90
C MET A 131 -1.90 2.51 -0.16
N ASP A 132 -0.60 2.70 0.07
CA ASP A 132 0.50 2.34 -0.85
C ASP A 132 1.02 0.90 -0.68
N GLY A 133 0.59 0.18 0.35
CA GLY A 133 1.12 -1.13 0.73
C GLY A 133 0.75 -2.31 -0.18
N TYR A 134 -0.04 -2.12 -1.26
CA TYR A 134 -0.44 -3.22 -2.13
C TYR A 134 0.76 -4.02 -2.64
N VAL A 135 1.71 -3.33 -3.24
CA VAL A 135 2.90 -3.95 -3.84
C VAL A 135 4.18 -3.70 -3.01
N ALA A 136 4.05 -3.13 -1.82
CA ALA A 136 5.17 -2.97 -0.90
C ALA A 136 5.65 -4.33 -0.37
N PHE A 137 6.94 -4.44 -0.09
CA PHE A 137 7.49 -5.51 0.70
C PHE A 137 6.99 -5.44 2.14
N GLY A 138 6.67 -6.61 2.72
CA GLY A 138 6.18 -6.71 4.10
C GLY A 138 4.67 -6.51 4.24
N ALA A 139 4.14 -6.99 5.35
CA ALA A 139 2.74 -6.87 5.75
C ALA A 139 2.63 -6.29 7.15
N SER A 140 1.76 -5.30 7.33
CA SER A 140 1.55 -4.63 8.62
C SER A 140 0.43 -5.32 9.41
N ILE A 141 0.82 -6.15 10.38
CA ILE A 141 -0.09 -7.01 11.14
C ILE A 141 -0.03 -6.66 12.63
N THR A 142 -1.20 -6.57 13.27
CA THR A 142 -1.29 -6.45 14.73
C THR A 142 -1.14 -7.82 15.37
N LYS A 143 -0.12 -7.99 16.21
CA LYS A 143 0.15 -9.18 16.99
C LYS A 143 0.38 -8.78 18.45
N ASP A 144 -0.29 -9.45 19.37
CA ASP A 144 -0.17 -9.20 20.81
C ASP A 144 -0.38 -7.72 21.20
N GLY A 145 -1.30 -7.05 20.50
CA GLY A 145 -1.62 -5.63 20.70
C GLY A 145 -0.67 -4.64 19.99
N ALA A 146 0.45 -5.09 19.43
CA ALA A 146 1.40 -4.25 18.74
C ALA A 146 1.28 -4.40 17.21
N LYS A 147 1.24 -3.27 16.47
CA LYS A 147 1.29 -3.26 15.02
C LYS A 147 2.75 -3.35 14.54
N THR A 148 3.07 -4.43 13.82
CA THR A 148 4.42 -4.74 13.37
C THR A 148 4.42 -5.07 11.89
N THR A 149 5.45 -4.65 11.15
CA THR A 149 5.66 -5.06 9.77
C THR A 149 6.44 -6.37 9.71
N PHE A 150 5.79 -7.42 9.23
CA PHE A 150 6.40 -8.73 9.03
C PHE A 150 6.99 -8.82 7.62
N PRO A 151 8.25 -9.24 7.46
CA PRO A 151 8.87 -9.36 6.15
C PRO A 151 8.19 -10.47 5.33
N CYS A 152 7.71 -10.12 4.15
CA CYS A 152 7.10 -11.05 3.20
C CYS A 152 7.08 -10.47 1.80
N ALA A 153 6.98 -11.35 0.79
CA ALA A 153 7.01 -10.96 -0.61
C ALA A 153 5.73 -10.23 -1.05
N SER A 154 5.88 -9.27 -1.95
CA SER A 154 4.78 -8.58 -2.61
C SER A 154 3.98 -9.51 -3.54
N PRO A 155 2.77 -9.14 -4.00
CA PRO A 155 2.00 -9.94 -4.94
C PRO A 155 2.76 -10.11 -6.27
N GLN A 156 2.65 -11.28 -6.88
CA GLN A 156 3.22 -11.51 -8.21
C GLN A 156 2.40 -10.82 -9.31
N ALA A 157 1.08 -10.67 -9.10
CA ALA A 157 0.19 -10.00 -10.05
C ALA A 157 -0.82 -9.10 -9.34
N VAL A 158 -1.21 -8.01 -10.00
CA VAL A 158 -2.11 -6.97 -9.48
C VAL A 158 -3.15 -6.60 -10.52
N ILE A 159 -4.40 -6.50 -10.11
CA ILE A 159 -5.50 -5.88 -10.88
C ILE A 159 -6.06 -4.72 -10.06
N ALA A 160 -6.26 -3.58 -10.72
CA ALA A 160 -6.94 -2.43 -10.15
C ALA A 160 -7.95 -1.87 -11.16
N ASP A 161 -9.19 -2.29 -11.04
CA ASP A 161 -10.28 -1.81 -11.89
C ASP A 161 -10.82 -0.49 -11.32
N ILE A 162 -10.69 0.58 -12.11
CA ILE A 162 -11.08 1.94 -11.71
C ILE A 162 -12.58 2.02 -11.40
N ASP A 163 -13.41 1.27 -12.13
CA ASP A 163 -14.86 1.28 -11.90
C ASP A 163 -15.21 0.68 -10.53
N VAL A 164 -14.44 -0.32 -10.09
CA VAL A 164 -14.57 -0.87 -8.75
C VAL A 164 -14.02 0.07 -7.69
N LEU A 165 -12.83 0.62 -7.91
CA LEU A 165 -12.23 1.58 -6.97
C LEU A 165 -13.15 2.78 -6.72
N ALA A 166 -13.91 3.22 -7.74
CA ALA A 166 -14.88 4.29 -7.62
C ALA A 166 -16.07 3.96 -6.69
N THR A 167 -16.37 2.69 -6.46
CA THR A 167 -17.43 2.27 -5.54
C THR A 167 -17.00 2.24 -4.06
N ALA A 168 -15.70 2.39 -3.80
CA ALA A 168 -15.17 2.37 -2.44
C ALA A 168 -15.71 3.55 -1.61
N PRO A 169 -15.89 3.39 -0.29
CA PRO A 169 -16.24 4.51 0.58
C PRO A 169 -15.25 5.66 0.44
N GLN A 170 -15.75 6.90 0.27
CA GLN A 170 -14.92 8.10 0.10
C GLN A 170 -13.80 8.24 1.15
N LYS A 171 -14.06 7.81 2.40
CA LYS A 171 -13.05 7.82 3.45
C LYS A 171 -11.82 6.95 3.14
N MET A 172 -11.98 5.90 2.32
CA MET A 172 -10.86 5.05 1.90
C MET A 172 -10.05 5.76 0.82
N THR A 173 -10.69 6.39 -0.15
CA THR A 173 -10.03 7.23 -1.16
C THR A 173 -9.30 8.41 -0.51
N ALA A 174 -9.93 9.09 0.46
CA ALA A 174 -9.30 10.17 1.21
C ALA A 174 -8.07 9.68 2.01
N SER A 175 -8.14 8.47 2.61
CA SER A 175 -7.00 7.85 3.27
C SER A 175 -5.84 7.59 2.30
N GLY A 176 -6.13 7.03 1.13
CA GLY A 176 -5.11 6.80 0.11
C GLY A 176 -4.53 8.09 -0.47
N TYR A 177 -5.37 9.12 -0.66
CA TYR A 177 -4.90 10.43 -1.09
C TYR A 177 -3.93 11.05 -0.08
N ALA A 178 -4.26 10.96 1.22
CA ALA A 178 -3.40 11.44 2.30
C ALA A 178 -2.07 10.65 2.36
N ASP A 179 -2.14 9.34 2.17
CA ASP A 179 -0.95 8.49 2.12
C ASP A 179 -0.06 8.80 0.89
N LEU A 180 -0.66 9.05 -0.28
CA LEU A 180 0.10 9.49 -1.45
C LEU A 180 0.71 10.89 -1.24
N PHE A 181 -0.04 11.81 -0.63
CA PHE A 181 0.44 13.18 -0.38
C PHE A 181 1.64 13.19 0.58
N ALA A 182 1.74 12.25 1.51
CA ALA A 182 2.88 12.08 2.42
C ALA A 182 4.21 11.85 1.69
N LYS A 183 4.18 11.40 0.42
CA LYS A 183 5.40 11.22 -0.38
C LYS A 183 6.10 12.55 -0.70
N VAL A 184 5.39 13.68 -0.57
CA VAL A 184 5.99 15.03 -0.74
C VAL A 184 7.00 15.31 0.37
N PRO A 185 6.63 15.36 1.68
CA PRO A 185 7.62 15.56 2.74
C PRO A 185 8.58 14.37 2.90
N ALA A 186 8.17 13.13 2.61
CA ALA A 186 9.08 11.99 2.64
C ALA A 186 10.21 12.12 1.61
N GLY A 187 9.93 12.65 0.41
CA GLY A 187 10.96 12.97 -0.58
C GLY A 187 11.92 14.05 -0.08
N ALA A 188 11.40 15.10 0.57
CA ALA A 188 12.22 16.16 1.17
C ALA A 188 13.12 15.61 2.31
N ASP A 189 12.59 14.72 3.15
CA ASP A 189 13.35 14.02 4.18
C ASP A 189 14.52 13.21 3.60
N TRP A 190 14.30 12.55 2.46
CA TRP A 190 15.36 11.78 1.83
C TRP A 190 16.43 12.69 1.21
N ILE A 191 16.02 13.81 0.58
CA ILE A 191 16.96 14.85 0.10
C ILE A 191 17.80 15.39 1.26
N LEU A 192 17.18 15.67 2.41
CA LEU A 192 17.89 16.14 3.59
C LEU A 192 18.87 15.10 4.13
N ALA A 193 18.45 13.84 4.20
CA ALA A 193 19.30 12.73 4.66
C ALA A 193 20.50 12.50 3.73
N ASP A 194 20.31 12.61 2.41
CA ASP A 194 21.39 12.54 1.42
C ASP A 194 22.37 13.70 1.57
N ALA A 195 21.87 14.93 1.68
CA ALA A 195 22.69 16.14 1.87
C ALA A 195 23.53 16.09 3.14
N LEU A 196 23.01 15.44 4.21
CA LEU A 196 23.73 15.22 5.47
C LEU A 196 24.67 14.00 5.44
N GLY A 197 24.71 13.25 4.33
CA GLY A 197 25.53 12.04 4.19
C GLY A 197 25.05 10.85 5.03
N ILE A 198 23.79 10.86 5.49
CA ILE A 198 23.22 9.81 6.34
C ILE A 198 22.68 8.65 5.51
N GLU A 199 21.90 8.95 4.46
CA GLU A 199 21.30 7.92 3.59
C GLU A 199 21.22 8.43 2.15
N PRO A 200 22.13 7.97 1.27
CA PRO A 200 22.18 8.41 -0.13
C PRO A 200 20.88 8.10 -0.87
N ILE A 201 20.45 9.02 -1.72
CA ILE A 201 19.31 8.81 -2.61
C ILE A 201 19.65 7.71 -3.62
N ASP A 202 18.76 6.71 -3.74
CA ASP A 202 18.74 5.84 -4.91
C ASP A 202 17.96 6.53 -6.03
N PRO A 203 18.61 6.88 -7.16
CA PRO A 203 17.97 7.68 -8.20
C PRO A 203 16.76 6.97 -8.84
N VAL A 204 16.78 5.64 -8.93
CA VAL A 204 15.70 4.86 -9.55
C VAL A 204 14.48 4.86 -8.62
N ALA A 205 14.67 4.50 -7.37
CA ALA A 205 13.59 4.46 -6.39
C ALA A 205 12.97 5.85 -6.15
N PHE A 206 13.81 6.88 -6.10
CA PHE A 206 13.37 8.27 -5.96
C PHE A 206 12.52 8.72 -7.16
N SER A 207 13.00 8.48 -8.38
CA SER A 207 12.29 8.81 -9.61
C SER A 207 10.96 8.07 -9.74
N ILE A 208 10.88 6.78 -9.38
CA ILE A 208 9.64 6.00 -9.40
C ILE A 208 8.53 6.70 -8.59
N VAL A 209 8.86 7.28 -7.42
CA VAL A 209 7.86 7.96 -6.56
C VAL A 209 7.66 9.40 -6.97
N GLN A 210 8.73 10.17 -7.10
CA GLN A 210 8.64 11.64 -7.18
C GLN A 210 8.27 12.14 -8.58
N ASP A 211 8.69 11.45 -9.65
CA ASP A 211 8.32 11.84 -11.00
C ASP A 211 6.81 11.70 -11.21
N GLY A 212 6.13 12.84 -11.48
CA GLY A 212 4.68 12.90 -11.69
C GLY A 212 3.83 12.73 -10.43
N LEU A 213 4.40 12.79 -9.23
CA LEU A 213 3.65 12.82 -7.96
C LEU A 213 2.70 14.02 -7.94
N HIS A 214 3.17 15.20 -8.35
CA HIS A 214 2.35 16.40 -8.46
C HIS A 214 1.11 16.19 -9.36
N ASP A 215 1.29 15.54 -10.52
CA ASP A 215 0.18 15.27 -11.44
C ASP A 215 -0.83 14.31 -10.84
N ALA A 216 -0.37 13.27 -10.11
CA ALA A 216 -1.24 12.31 -9.42
C ALA A 216 -2.05 12.96 -8.29
N LEU A 217 -1.54 14.04 -7.69
CA LEU A 217 -2.17 14.81 -6.61
C LEU A 217 -2.94 16.04 -7.11
N SER A 218 -3.01 16.30 -8.42
CA SER A 218 -3.53 17.57 -8.95
C SER A 218 -5.05 17.73 -8.87
N ASP A 219 -5.81 16.63 -8.72
CA ASP A 219 -7.28 16.65 -8.71
C ASP A 219 -7.88 15.92 -7.49
N PRO A 220 -7.77 16.49 -6.28
CA PRO A 220 -8.33 15.91 -5.07
C PRO A 220 -9.86 15.81 -5.08
N ALA A 221 -10.53 16.79 -5.72
CA ALA A 221 -11.98 16.78 -5.85
C ALA A 221 -12.45 15.65 -6.78
N GLY A 222 -11.79 15.49 -7.93
CA GLY A 222 -12.08 14.39 -8.84
C GLY A 222 -11.83 13.01 -8.18
N ALA A 223 -10.76 12.84 -7.42
CA ALA A 223 -10.50 11.61 -6.70
C ALA A 223 -11.61 11.31 -5.68
N ARG A 224 -12.06 12.31 -4.91
CA ARG A 224 -13.17 12.19 -3.96
C ARG A 224 -14.48 11.80 -4.65
N ASP A 225 -14.75 12.39 -5.81
CA ASP A 225 -16.02 12.25 -6.54
C ASP A 225 -16.02 11.05 -7.51
N GLY A 226 -14.96 10.23 -7.49
CA GLY A 226 -14.86 9.00 -8.29
C GLY A 226 -14.52 9.24 -9.76
N ASN A 227 -13.92 10.41 -10.11
CA ASN A 227 -13.47 10.67 -11.46
C ASN A 227 -12.42 9.64 -11.90
N PRO A 228 -12.64 8.94 -13.04
CA PRO A 228 -11.74 7.83 -13.43
C PRO A 228 -10.29 8.26 -13.66
N LYS A 229 -10.06 9.45 -14.20
CA LYS A 229 -8.70 9.96 -14.44
C LYS A 229 -7.98 10.27 -13.12
N ALA A 230 -8.68 10.93 -12.18
CA ALA A 230 -8.12 11.25 -10.87
C ALA A 230 -7.87 10.00 -10.04
N LEU A 231 -8.81 9.03 -10.02
CA LEU A 231 -8.63 7.73 -9.36
C LEU A 231 -7.50 6.92 -9.98
N ARG A 232 -7.34 6.95 -11.31
CA ARG A 232 -6.22 6.31 -11.96
C ARG A 232 -4.89 6.89 -11.49
N GLY A 233 -4.76 8.22 -11.49
CA GLY A 233 -3.56 8.90 -10.98
C GLY A 233 -3.26 8.53 -9.53
N LEU A 234 -4.29 8.51 -8.68
CA LEU A 234 -4.16 8.13 -7.27
C LEU A 234 -3.67 6.68 -7.10
N ILE A 235 -4.31 5.69 -7.73
CA ILE A 235 -3.92 4.29 -7.55
C ILE A 235 -2.56 3.99 -8.17
N GLU A 236 -2.23 4.58 -9.33
CA GLU A 236 -0.90 4.46 -9.93
C GLU A 236 0.17 5.04 -9.00
N GLY A 237 -0.05 6.22 -8.42
CA GLY A 237 0.87 6.84 -7.46
C GLY A 237 1.09 5.97 -6.22
N LEU A 238 0.01 5.42 -5.64
CA LEU A 238 0.08 4.50 -4.51
C LEU A 238 0.87 3.22 -4.84
N MET A 239 0.64 2.62 -6.02
CA MET A 239 1.38 1.44 -6.47
C MET A 239 2.87 1.78 -6.69
N LEU A 240 3.18 2.96 -7.23
CA LEU A 240 4.57 3.39 -7.45
C LEU A 240 5.34 3.51 -6.14
N GLY A 241 4.72 3.98 -5.06
CA GLY A 241 5.32 3.96 -3.71
C GLY A 241 5.76 2.56 -3.29
N GLY A 242 4.87 1.57 -3.44
CA GLY A 242 5.19 0.17 -3.16
C GLY A 242 6.26 -0.41 -4.08
N PHE A 243 6.25 -0.08 -5.37
CA PHE A 243 7.30 -0.51 -6.30
C PHE A 243 8.67 0.09 -5.98
N ALA A 244 8.71 1.34 -5.56
CA ALA A 244 9.97 1.97 -5.15
C ALA A 244 10.59 1.25 -3.95
N MET A 245 9.76 0.76 -3.00
CA MET A 245 10.23 -0.08 -1.90
C MET A 245 10.72 -1.45 -2.37
N GLN A 246 10.20 -2.01 -3.47
CA GLN A 246 10.77 -3.23 -4.09
C GLN A 246 12.10 -2.96 -4.77
N ALA A 247 12.25 -1.81 -5.43
CA ALA A 247 13.50 -1.39 -6.09
C ALA A 247 14.59 -1.05 -5.07
N TYR A 248 14.21 -0.55 -3.89
CA TYR A 248 15.12 -0.19 -2.80
C TYR A 248 14.76 -0.94 -1.50
N PRO A 249 15.06 -2.24 -1.41
CA PRO A 249 14.60 -3.09 -0.30
C PRO A 249 15.37 -2.87 1.02
N LYS A 250 16.22 -1.86 1.11
CA LYS A 250 17.03 -1.55 2.30
C LYS A 250 16.22 -0.85 3.38
N SER A 251 15.28 -0.01 2.99
CA SER A 251 14.42 0.75 3.91
C SER A 251 13.11 1.15 3.22
N SER A 252 12.16 1.68 4.01
CA SER A 252 10.92 2.27 3.49
C SER A 252 11.09 3.73 3.03
N ARG A 253 12.31 4.24 3.00
CA ARG A 253 12.63 5.64 2.68
C ARG A 253 11.97 6.17 1.39
N PRO A 254 11.85 5.38 0.30
CA PRO A 254 11.18 5.86 -0.89
C PRO A 254 9.71 6.27 -0.68
N ALA A 255 9.05 5.70 0.32
CA ALA A 255 7.62 5.88 0.55
C ALA A 255 7.26 6.49 1.91
N SER A 256 8.22 6.61 2.86
CA SER A 256 7.95 7.06 4.22
C SER A 256 9.09 7.89 4.80
N GLY A 257 8.76 9.01 5.43
CA GLY A 257 9.65 9.91 6.14
C GLY A 257 9.23 10.10 7.60
N ALA A 258 9.48 11.29 8.13
CA ALA A 258 9.08 11.70 9.48
C ALA A 258 7.56 11.63 9.69
N ASP A 259 6.78 11.90 8.63
CA ASP A 259 5.34 11.79 8.57
C ASP A 259 4.81 10.42 9.06
N HIS A 260 5.47 9.34 8.68
CA HIS A 260 5.12 7.98 9.10
C HIS A 260 5.49 7.67 10.56
N GLN A 261 6.49 8.35 11.13
CA GLN A 261 6.84 8.18 12.55
C GLN A 261 5.69 8.65 13.46
N PHE A 262 4.94 9.69 13.06
CA PHE A 262 3.71 10.09 13.78
C PHE A 262 2.64 8.99 13.73
N SER A 263 2.48 8.31 12.61
CA SER A 263 1.57 7.15 12.52
C SER A 263 2.02 6.01 13.46
N HIS A 264 3.31 5.73 13.52
CA HIS A 264 3.84 4.72 14.45
C HIS A 264 3.60 5.11 15.90
N LEU A 265 3.84 6.36 16.28
CA LEU A 265 3.57 6.87 17.62
C LEU A 265 2.09 6.72 17.99
N LEU A 266 1.17 7.15 17.12
CA LEU A 266 -0.27 7.03 17.36
C LEU A 266 -0.71 5.57 17.54
N ASN A 267 -0.10 4.63 16.81
CA ASN A 267 -0.36 3.20 16.96
C ASN A 267 0.20 2.67 18.31
N MET A 268 1.39 3.10 18.72
CA MET A 268 2.00 2.71 20.00
C MET A 268 1.21 3.23 21.20
N GLU A 269 0.66 4.45 21.11
CA GLU A 269 -0.20 5.05 22.10
C GLU A 269 -1.65 4.53 22.07
N HIS A 270 -1.95 3.58 21.16
CA HIS A 270 -3.30 3.04 20.96
C HIS A 270 -4.37 4.13 20.76
N PHE A 271 -4.01 5.18 20.03
CA PHE A 271 -4.89 6.31 19.80
C PHE A 271 -6.19 5.90 19.11
N VAL A 272 -7.31 6.34 19.69
CA VAL A 272 -8.65 6.15 19.12
C VAL A 272 -9.38 7.48 19.00
N MET A 273 -10.19 7.60 17.96
CA MET A 273 -11.06 8.75 17.75
C MET A 273 -12.26 8.75 18.76
N HIS A 274 -13.03 9.82 18.77
CA HIS A 274 -14.21 9.93 19.65
C HIS A 274 -15.24 8.79 19.51
N ASN A 275 -15.27 8.13 18.34
CA ASN A 275 -16.13 6.96 18.10
C ASN A 275 -15.51 5.64 18.60
N GLY A 276 -14.35 5.68 19.26
CA GLY A 276 -13.64 4.49 19.76
C GLY A 276 -12.88 3.69 18.70
N GLN A 277 -12.84 4.15 17.44
CA GLN A 277 -12.11 3.48 16.36
C GLN A 277 -10.73 4.12 16.17
N ALA A 278 -9.72 3.30 15.83
CA ALA A 278 -8.45 3.81 15.38
C ALA A 278 -8.62 4.52 14.01
N PRO A 279 -7.97 5.67 13.77
CA PRO A 279 -7.97 6.30 12.46
C PRO A 279 -7.28 5.41 11.43
N SER A 280 -7.67 5.54 10.15
CA SER A 280 -6.99 4.82 9.07
C SER A 280 -5.52 5.23 8.97
N HIS A 281 -4.70 4.38 8.35
CA HIS A 281 -3.26 4.65 8.16
C HIS A 281 -3.02 6.02 7.52
N GLY A 282 -3.64 6.31 6.37
CA GLY A 282 -3.45 7.59 5.69
C GLY A 282 -3.89 8.79 6.54
N PHE A 283 -4.92 8.67 7.38
CA PHE A 283 -5.30 9.75 8.29
C PHE A 283 -4.30 9.96 9.43
N GLN A 284 -3.67 8.88 9.93
CA GLN A 284 -2.58 9.01 10.89
C GLN A 284 -1.36 9.68 10.26
N VAL A 285 -0.99 9.23 9.05
CA VAL A 285 0.12 9.79 8.29
C VAL A 285 -0.12 11.25 7.92
N SER A 286 -1.37 11.66 7.60
CA SER A 286 -1.68 13.05 7.23
C SER A 286 -1.36 14.06 8.33
N ILE A 287 -1.46 13.68 9.61
CA ILE A 287 -1.07 14.53 10.72
C ILE A 287 0.45 14.79 10.66
N GLY A 288 1.23 13.74 10.50
CA GLY A 288 2.69 13.86 10.33
C GLY A 288 3.06 14.63 9.07
N THR A 289 2.34 14.44 7.97
CA THR A 289 2.52 15.19 6.72
C THR A 289 2.39 16.70 6.94
N LEU A 290 1.30 17.14 7.60
CA LEU A 290 1.09 18.57 7.89
C LEU A 290 2.20 19.15 8.78
N LEU A 291 2.63 18.39 9.80
CA LEU A 291 3.71 18.81 10.69
C LEU A 291 5.06 18.88 9.95
N SER A 292 5.37 17.89 9.11
CA SER A 292 6.60 17.88 8.30
C SER A 292 6.61 19.02 7.30
N LEU A 293 5.49 19.31 6.63
CA LEU A 293 5.38 20.46 5.73
C LEU A 293 5.61 21.79 6.46
N SER A 294 5.00 21.99 7.63
CA SER A 294 5.21 23.20 8.44
C SER A 294 6.67 23.35 8.89
N PHE A 295 7.32 22.23 9.22
CA PHE A 295 8.76 22.21 9.52
C PHE A 295 9.59 22.67 8.31
N TYR A 296 9.31 22.14 7.10
CA TYR A 296 10.04 22.52 5.89
C TYR A 296 9.77 23.97 5.49
N GLU A 297 8.55 24.48 5.63
CA GLU A 297 8.24 25.90 5.42
C GLU A 297 9.15 26.77 6.33
N SER A 298 9.20 26.47 7.62
CA SER A 298 10.04 27.20 8.56
C SER A 298 11.54 27.06 8.25
N LEU A 299 11.98 25.88 7.83
CA LEU A 299 13.39 25.63 7.47
C LEU A 299 13.81 26.46 6.25
N LEU A 300 12.96 26.50 5.22
CA LEU A 300 13.23 27.24 3.98
C LEU A 300 13.24 28.77 4.18
N GLU A 301 12.49 29.28 5.17
CA GLU A 301 12.48 30.70 5.55
C GLU A 301 13.66 31.08 6.47
N THR A 302 14.34 30.11 7.07
CA THR A 302 15.43 30.35 8.02
C THR A 302 16.75 30.61 7.28
N ASP A 303 17.43 31.71 7.58
CA ASP A 303 18.81 31.91 7.15
C ASP A 303 19.74 31.00 7.98
N VAL A 304 20.04 29.83 7.42
CA VAL A 304 20.89 28.83 8.08
C VAL A 304 22.30 29.34 8.40
N ASN A 305 22.79 30.37 7.70
CA ASN A 305 24.10 30.98 7.98
C ASN A 305 24.06 31.86 9.24
N SER A 306 22.88 32.27 9.69
CA SER A 306 22.71 33.07 10.90
C SER A 306 22.58 32.23 12.17
N ILE A 307 22.52 30.88 12.06
CA ILE A 307 22.35 29.98 13.20
C ILE A 307 23.62 29.93 14.04
N ASP A 308 23.49 30.24 15.34
CA ASP A 308 24.52 30.05 16.33
C ASP A 308 24.57 28.58 16.77
N ILE A 309 25.48 27.81 16.15
CA ILE A 309 25.63 26.38 16.37
C ILE A 309 25.95 26.07 17.83
N GLU A 310 26.83 26.84 18.48
CA GLU A 310 27.21 26.58 19.86
C GLU A 310 26.01 26.77 20.81
N LYS A 311 25.23 27.82 20.58
CA LYS A 311 24.00 28.05 21.34
C LYS A 311 22.96 26.94 21.12
N CYS A 312 22.83 26.42 19.90
CA CYS A 312 21.96 25.29 19.61
C CYS A 312 22.40 24.01 20.33
N ILE A 313 23.71 23.73 20.35
CA ILE A 313 24.27 22.56 21.06
C ILE A 313 24.05 22.71 22.57
N GLN A 314 24.26 23.91 23.15
CA GLN A 314 23.99 24.12 24.56
C GLN A 314 22.52 24.03 24.96
N ALA A 315 21.62 24.34 24.03
CA ALA A 315 20.17 24.24 24.23
C ALA A 315 19.61 22.82 23.95
N TRP A 316 20.45 21.90 23.44
CA TRP A 316 20.00 20.51 23.15
C TRP A 316 19.67 19.80 24.47
N PRO A 317 18.47 19.20 24.57
CA PRO A 317 18.10 18.50 25.80
C PRO A 317 19.02 17.29 26.03
N ASP A 318 19.45 17.09 27.26
CA ASP A 318 20.08 15.83 27.69
C ASP A 318 19.04 14.71 27.58
N LEU A 319 19.29 13.76 26.68
CA LEU A 319 18.43 12.59 26.45
C LEU A 319 18.73 11.46 27.44
#